data_bba9fb34e7922ce6651f9eadfee90ff6
#
_entry.id   bba9fb34e7922ce6651f9eadfee90ff6
#
_cell.length_a   1.000
_cell.length_b   1.000
_cell.length_c   1.000
_cell.angle_alpha   90.00
_cell.angle_beta   90.00
_cell.angle_gamma   90.00
#
_symmetry.space_group_name_H-M   'P 1'
#
loop_
_entity.id
_entity.type
_entity.pdbx_description
1 polymer ?
#
loop_
_entity_poly.entity_id
_entity_poly.type
_entity_poly.pdbx_seq_one_letter_code
_entity_poly.pdbx_strand_id
1 'polypeptide(L)'
;MTNAFIRRPLGSRAAAVALAVALGAALPAAAFAKNPMVGGAPMYADKTIVENAVNSKDHTTLVAAVKAAGLVDTLSGPGPFTVFAPTNAAFAKLPAGTVETLVKPENKATLTKILTYHVVPGVHTAKALMAEVKKGGGEAQLKTVEGEPLTVTSKGKKVYVTDAKGSTATVTVANVMQSNGVIHVINGVLQP
;
A
#
# COMPACT_ATOMS: atom_id res chain seq x y z
N MET A 1 -67.18 -6.09 -70.97
CA MET A 1 -68.28 -5.26 -70.37
C MET A 1 -67.82 -4.68 -69.11
N THR A 2 -67.58 -3.42 -69.12
CA THR A 2 -67.98 -2.37 -68.19
C THR A 2 -67.07 -2.25 -66.93
N ASN A 3 -66.15 -1.32 -66.98
CA ASN A 3 -66.21 0.00 -66.32
C ASN A 3 -66.32 -0.12 -64.77
N ALA A 4 -65.67 0.60 -63.99
CA ALA A 4 -65.01 1.90 -64.01
C ALA A 4 -64.69 2.36 -62.62
N PHE A 5 -63.82 3.35 -62.57
CA PHE A 5 -63.74 4.48 -61.65
C PHE A 5 -63.03 4.24 -60.28
N ILE A 6 -61.81 4.74 -60.23
CA ILE A 6 -61.38 6.04 -59.68
C ILE A 6 -61.96 6.38 -58.31
N ARG A 7 -61.07 6.51 -57.35
CA ARG A 7 -60.82 7.76 -56.59
C ARG A 7 -59.66 7.56 -55.57
N ARG A 8 -58.61 8.37 -55.78
CA ARG A 8 -57.75 8.84 -54.68
C ARG A 8 -58.51 9.93 -53.90
N PRO A 9 -58.25 10.13 -52.63
CA PRO A 9 -57.54 11.31 -52.19
C PRO A 9 -56.50 10.95 -51.12
N LEU A 10 -55.39 11.52 -51.23
CA LEU A 10 -54.82 12.71 -50.61
C LEU A 10 -54.89 12.77 -49.08
N GLY A 11 -53.68 12.71 -48.49
CA GLY A 11 -53.34 13.53 -47.36
C GLY A 11 -53.41 12.87 -45.99
N SER A 12 -52.30 12.49 -45.48
CA SER A 12 -52.04 12.84 -44.10
C SER A 12 -50.55 12.76 -43.82
N ARG A 13 -50.04 13.86 -43.39
CA ARG A 13 -48.68 14.09 -42.92
C ARG A 13 -48.38 13.18 -41.73
N ALA A 14 -47.52 12.20 -41.87
CA ALA A 14 -46.94 11.50 -40.74
C ALA A 14 -45.70 12.29 -40.30
N ALA A 15 -45.84 12.96 -39.17
CA ALA A 15 -44.73 13.60 -38.47
C ALA A 15 -43.72 12.53 -38.01
N ALA A 16 -42.54 12.63 -38.56
CA ALA A 16 -41.41 11.85 -38.05
C ALA A 16 -41.01 12.42 -36.67
N VAL A 17 -41.40 11.72 -35.63
CA VAL A 17 -40.87 11.98 -34.29
C VAL A 17 -39.46 11.34 -34.25
N ALA A 18 -38.46 12.17 -34.43
CA ALA A 18 -37.07 11.77 -34.16
C ALA A 18 -36.90 11.62 -32.65
N LEU A 19 -36.92 10.37 -32.18
CA LEU A 19 -36.56 10.04 -30.82
C LEU A 19 -35.02 10.12 -30.69
N ALA A 20 -34.52 11.29 -30.29
CA ALA A 20 -33.12 11.46 -29.91
C ALA A 20 -32.90 10.71 -28.61
N VAL A 21 -32.38 9.48 -28.70
CA VAL A 21 -31.85 8.77 -27.56
C VAL A 21 -30.51 9.46 -27.20
N ALA A 22 -30.57 10.37 -26.25
CA ALA A 22 -29.40 10.90 -25.60
C ALA A 22 -28.74 9.75 -24.77
N LEU A 23 -27.77 9.08 -25.39
CA LEU A 23 -26.91 8.13 -24.70
C LEU A 23 -26.01 8.95 -23.77
N GLY A 24 -26.53 9.25 -22.60
CA GLY A 24 -25.75 9.80 -21.49
C GLY A 24 -24.73 8.79 -21.09
N ALA A 25 -23.50 8.91 -21.63
CA ALA A 25 -22.33 8.22 -21.11
C ALA A 25 -22.12 8.73 -19.67
N ALA A 26 -22.72 8.03 -18.72
CA ALA A 26 -22.33 8.15 -17.33
C ALA A 26 -20.88 7.63 -17.25
N LEU A 27 -19.91 8.56 -17.31
CA LEU A 27 -18.54 8.28 -16.91
C LEU A 27 -18.64 7.72 -15.50
N PRO A 28 -18.09 6.53 -15.22
CA PRO A 28 -17.99 6.08 -13.86
C PRO A 28 -17.18 7.16 -13.12
N ALA A 29 -17.82 7.83 -12.16
CA ALA A 29 -17.10 8.64 -11.19
C ALA A 29 -16.08 7.67 -10.57
N ALA A 30 -14.83 7.79 -10.99
CA ALA A 30 -13.74 7.11 -10.31
C ALA A 30 -13.89 7.52 -8.85
N ALA A 31 -14.34 6.60 -8.02
CA ALA A 31 -14.38 6.80 -6.58
C ALA A 31 -12.94 7.12 -6.22
N PHE A 32 -12.65 8.39 -5.97
CA PHE A 32 -11.37 8.81 -5.45
C PHE A 32 -11.23 8.12 -4.09
N ALA A 33 -10.56 6.99 -4.10
CA ALA A 33 -10.22 6.29 -2.88
C ALA A 33 -9.48 7.30 -2.02
N LYS A 34 -10.11 7.70 -0.90
CA LYS A 34 -9.55 8.69 0.01
C LYS A 34 -8.17 8.18 0.40
N ASN A 35 -7.13 8.96 0.10
CA ASN A 35 -5.77 8.59 0.44
C ASN A 35 -5.67 8.26 1.94
N PRO A 36 -5.09 7.12 2.32
CA PRO A 36 -4.96 6.77 3.73
C PRO A 36 -4.13 7.83 4.43
N MET A 37 -4.57 8.20 5.63
CA MET A 37 -3.85 9.15 6.48
C MET A 37 -2.88 8.39 7.37
N VAL A 38 -1.61 8.78 7.36
CA VAL A 38 -0.57 8.20 8.22
C VAL A 38 0.27 9.33 8.83
N GLY A 39 0.31 9.41 10.16
CA GLY A 39 1.02 10.47 10.86
C GLY A 39 0.53 11.88 10.52
N GLY A 40 -0.79 12.02 10.27
CA GLY A 40 -1.42 13.29 9.95
C GLY A 40 -1.20 13.77 8.51
N ALA A 41 -0.56 12.97 7.66
CA ALA A 41 -0.35 13.28 6.24
C ALA A 41 -1.09 12.28 5.33
N PRO A 42 -1.66 12.75 4.21
CA PRO A 42 -2.22 11.85 3.20
C PRO A 42 -1.09 11.12 2.47
N MET A 43 -1.27 9.81 2.25
CA MET A 43 -0.35 8.98 1.49
C MET A 43 -0.85 8.83 0.06
N TYR A 44 -0.09 9.32 -0.88
CA TYR A 44 -0.45 9.35 -2.30
C TYR A 44 0.09 8.10 -3.01
N ALA A 45 -0.79 7.40 -3.72
CA ALA A 45 -0.43 6.17 -4.42
C ALA A 45 0.50 6.39 -5.64
N ASP A 46 0.58 7.60 -6.14
CA ASP A 46 1.46 8.04 -7.24
C ASP A 46 2.86 8.45 -6.78
N LYS A 47 3.09 8.52 -5.46
CA LYS A 47 4.41 8.82 -4.86
C LYS A 47 5.11 7.56 -4.38
N THR A 48 6.41 7.63 -4.30
CA THR A 48 7.25 6.54 -3.76
C THR A 48 7.09 6.41 -2.24
N ILE A 49 7.53 5.27 -1.72
CA ILE A 49 7.55 4.98 -0.28
C ILE A 49 8.26 6.09 0.50
N VAL A 50 9.42 6.57 0.01
CA VAL A 50 10.22 7.59 0.69
C VAL A 50 9.53 8.96 0.63
N GLU A 51 9.01 9.36 -0.54
CA GLU A 51 8.33 10.66 -0.71
C GLU A 51 7.11 10.81 0.19
N ASN A 52 6.37 9.73 0.44
CA ASN A 52 5.27 9.74 1.37
C ASN A 52 5.73 9.68 2.83
N ALA A 53 6.72 8.84 3.14
CA ALA A 53 7.21 8.69 4.51
C ALA A 53 7.76 10.00 5.10
N VAL A 54 8.43 10.84 4.30
CA VAL A 54 8.95 12.14 4.77
C VAL A 54 7.87 13.11 5.22
N ASN A 55 6.64 12.96 4.73
CA ASN A 55 5.51 13.81 5.11
C ASN A 55 4.80 13.30 6.39
N SER A 56 5.09 12.08 6.82
CA SER A 56 4.47 11.45 7.99
C SER A 56 5.17 11.87 9.28
N LYS A 57 4.45 12.51 10.18
CA LYS A 57 4.97 12.89 11.51
C LYS A 57 5.28 11.67 12.40
N ASP A 58 4.67 10.52 12.11
CA ASP A 58 4.87 9.29 12.87
C ASP A 58 6.10 8.48 12.43
N HIS A 59 6.76 8.87 11.33
CA HIS A 59 7.89 8.15 10.75
C HIS A 59 9.17 8.98 10.63
N THR A 60 9.28 10.07 11.39
CA THR A 60 10.46 10.97 11.35
C THR A 60 11.74 10.23 11.73
N THR A 61 11.69 9.36 12.73
CA THR A 61 12.85 8.52 13.15
C THR A 61 13.22 7.53 12.06
N LEU A 62 12.25 6.86 11.44
CA LEU A 62 12.48 5.95 10.33
C LEU A 62 13.14 6.66 9.14
N VAL A 63 12.64 7.85 8.77
CA VAL A 63 13.20 8.64 7.67
C VAL A 63 14.64 9.07 7.96
N ALA A 64 14.93 9.49 9.20
CA ALA A 64 16.30 9.81 9.63
C ALA A 64 17.22 8.59 9.53
N ALA A 65 16.74 7.41 9.97
CA ALA A 65 17.47 6.15 9.90
C ALA A 65 17.74 5.73 8.44
N VAL A 66 16.76 5.83 7.55
CA VAL A 66 16.90 5.52 6.11
C VAL A 66 17.94 6.44 5.45
N LYS A 67 17.94 7.72 5.80
CA LYS A 67 18.94 8.70 5.31
C LYS A 67 20.33 8.36 5.83
N ALA A 68 20.48 8.09 7.14
CA ALA A 68 21.75 7.72 7.75
C ALA A 68 22.34 6.42 7.16
N ALA A 69 21.49 5.45 6.87
CA ALA A 69 21.88 4.21 6.20
C ALA A 69 22.23 4.38 4.71
N GLY A 70 21.83 5.49 4.08
CA GLY A 70 21.99 5.71 2.63
C GLY A 70 21.06 4.86 1.77
N LEU A 71 19.90 4.47 2.29
CA LEU A 71 18.93 3.61 1.62
C LEU A 71 17.83 4.39 0.88
N VAL A 72 17.91 5.70 0.83
CA VAL A 72 16.90 6.56 0.18
C VAL A 72 16.74 6.17 -1.28
N ASP A 73 17.82 6.05 -2.04
CA ASP A 73 17.81 5.72 -3.46
C ASP A 73 17.29 4.28 -3.70
N THR A 74 17.70 3.34 -2.82
CA THR A 74 17.25 1.95 -2.88
C THR A 74 15.74 1.84 -2.69
N LEU A 75 15.18 2.53 -1.69
CA LEU A 75 13.75 2.50 -1.39
C LEU A 75 12.91 3.42 -2.30
N SER A 76 13.55 4.33 -3.03
CA SER A 76 12.93 5.15 -4.09
C SER A 76 13.00 4.47 -5.46
N GLY A 77 13.80 3.42 -5.58
CA GLY A 77 14.02 2.67 -6.82
C GLY A 77 12.78 1.93 -7.31
N PRO A 78 12.88 1.32 -8.52
CA PRO A 78 11.80 0.55 -9.09
C PRO A 78 11.56 -0.71 -8.26
N GLY A 79 10.42 -0.70 -7.51
CA GLY A 79 9.97 -1.86 -6.74
C GLY A 79 9.58 -3.05 -7.62
N PRO A 80 8.62 -3.85 -7.21
CA PRO A 80 7.77 -3.59 -6.04
C PRO A 80 8.38 -4.02 -4.71
N PHE A 81 8.09 -3.23 -3.66
CA PHE A 81 8.51 -3.53 -2.29
C PHE A 81 7.31 -3.54 -1.33
N THR A 82 7.40 -4.37 -0.30
CA THR A 82 6.55 -4.28 0.89
C THR A 82 7.40 -3.82 2.05
N VAL A 83 7.05 -2.67 2.63
CA VAL A 83 7.79 -2.09 3.74
C VAL A 83 6.96 -2.14 5.01
N PHE A 84 7.50 -2.78 6.04
CA PHE A 84 6.95 -2.74 7.40
C PHE A 84 7.53 -1.53 8.12
N ALA A 85 6.78 -0.41 8.14
CA ALA A 85 7.26 0.87 8.65
C ALA A 85 6.96 1.02 10.15
N PRO A 86 7.97 0.95 11.03
CA PRO A 86 7.80 1.21 12.45
C PRO A 86 7.57 2.71 12.71
N THR A 87 6.63 3.02 13.59
CA THR A 87 6.36 4.39 14.03
C THR A 87 7.43 4.90 15.00
N ASN A 88 7.47 6.22 15.23
CA ASN A 88 8.32 6.81 16.27
C ASN A 88 8.06 6.17 17.65
N ALA A 89 6.80 5.85 17.95
CA ALA A 89 6.42 5.15 19.18
C ALA A 89 6.96 3.69 19.22
N ALA A 90 7.16 3.05 18.06
CA ALA A 90 7.81 1.75 17.99
C ALA A 90 9.30 1.85 18.34
N PHE A 91 9.98 2.86 17.83
CA PHE A 91 11.37 3.15 18.18
C PHE A 91 11.55 3.52 19.66
N ALA A 92 10.60 4.23 20.25
CA ALA A 92 10.63 4.60 21.67
C ALA A 92 10.51 3.39 22.62
N LYS A 93 10.09 2.23 22.14
CA LYS A 93 10.09 0.98 22.91
C LYS A 93 11.46 0.31 23.00
N LEU A 94 12.40 0.70 22.15
CA LEU A 94 13.78 0.23 22.24
C LEU A 94 14.46 0.81 23.47
N PRO A 95 15.50 0.16 24.00
CA PRO A 95 16.28 0.72 25.11
C PRO A 95 16.77 2.12 24.78
N ALA A 96 16.79 3.00 25.79
CA ALA A 96 17.25 4.38 25.65
C ALA A 96 18.65 4.42 24.99
N GLY A 97 18.85 5.34 24.06
CA GLY A 97 20.10 5.49 23.33
C GLY A 97 20.33 4.49 22.17
N THR A 98 19.50 3.45 22.03
CA THR A 98 19.65 2.49 20.94
C THR A 98 19.53 3.15 19.58
N VAL A 99 18.52 3.98 19.36
CA VAL A 99 18.30 4.68 18.08
C VAL A 99 19.45 5.64 17.79
N GLU A 100 19.87 6.42 18.78
CA GLU A 100 20.99 7.36 18.67
C GLU A 100 22.30 6.64 18.34
N THR A 101 22.51 5.47 18.91
CA THR A 101 23.67 4.62 18.61
C THR A 101 23.59 4.06 17.20
N LEU A 102 22.41 3.57 16.76
CA LEU A 102 22.23 2.96 15.44
C LEU A 102 22.42 3.96 14.29
N VAL A 103 22.05 5.24 14.48
CA VAL A 103 22.21 6.26 13.42
C VAL A 103 23.63 6.80 13.29
N LYS A 104 24.54 6.42 14.20
CA LYS A 104 25.95 6.81 14.11
C LYS A 104 26.64 6.16 12.90
N PRO A 105 27.59 6.84 12.26
CA PRO A 105 28.28 6.33 11.07
C PRO A 105 28.96 4.97 11.29
N GLU A 106 29.51 4.72 12.49
CA GLU A 106 30.15 3.45 12.86
C GLU A 106 29.16 2.27 12.87
N ASN A 107 27.87 2.52 13.06
CA ASN A 107 26.82 1.49 13.14
C ASN A 107 25.96 1.42 11.84
N LYS A 108 26.39 2.09 10.79
CA LYS A 108 25.67 2.13 9.50
C LYS A 108 25.36 0.72 8.95
N ALA A 109 26.28 -0.22 9.06
CA ALA A 109 26.08 -1.58 8.59
C ALA A 109 24.94 -2.29 9.37
N THR A 110 24.92 -2.15 10.70
CA THR A 110 23.86 -2.69 11.56
C THR A 110 22.52 -2.04 11.28
N LEU A 111 22.51 -0.71 11.11
CA LEU A 111 21.30 0.04 10.75
C LEU A 111 20.76 -0.40 9.40
N THR A 112 21.62 -0.56 8.40
CA THR A 112 21.25 -1.06 7.07
C THR A 112 20.63 -2.45 7.16
N LYS A 113 21.24 -3.36 7.94
CA LYS A 113 20.73 -4.71 8.18
C LYS A 113 19.31 -4.68 8.77
N ILE A 114 19.09 -3.88 9.80
CA ILE A 114 17.78 -3.71 10.43
C ILE A 114 16.76 -3.14 9.43
N LEU A 115 17.12 -2.11 8.68
CA LEU A 115 16.19 -1.47 7.74
C LEU A 115 15.84 -2.39 6.56
N THR A 116 16.80 -3.13 6.01
CA THR A 116 16.55 -4.10 4.93
C THR A 116 15.75 -5.32 5.41
N TYR A 117 15.84 -5.64 6.71
CA TYR A 117 15.00 -6.64 7.35
C TYR A 117 13.52 -6.24 7.41
N HIS A 118 13.20 -4.95 7.41
CA HIS A 118 11.83 -4.44 7.33
C HIS A 118 11.27 -4.38 5.91
N VAL A 119 12.07 -4.74 4.91
CA VAL A 119 11.69 -4.68 3.49
C VAL A 119 11.59 -6.09 2.92
N VAL A 120 10.46 -6.38 2.29
CA VAL A 120 10.21 -7.65 1.60
C VAL A 120 10.02 -7.35 0.11
N PRO A 121 10.69 -8.06 -0.79
CA PRO A 121 10.48 -7.91 -2.23
C PRO A 121 9.05 -8.34 -2.61
N GLY A 122 8.42 -7.61 -3.51
CA GLY A 122 7.07 -7.88 -3.96
C GLY A 122 6.00 -7.04 -3.26
N VAL A 123 4.76 -7.11 -3.77
CA VAL A 123 3.58 -6.47 -3.17
C VAL A 123 2.79 -7.50 -2.37
N HIS A 124 2.91 -7.43 -1.06
CA HIS A 124 2.16 -8.26 -0.13
C HIS A 124 1.08 -7.43 0.56
N THR A 125 -0.13 -7.41 0.02
CA THR A 125 -1.26 -6.76 0.68
C THR A 125 -1.68 -7.53 1.93
N ALA A 126 -2.37 -6.90 2.88
CA ALA A 126 -2.87 -7.58 4.07
C ALA A 126 -3.76 -8.80 3.72
N LYS A 127 -4.52 -8.71 2.61
CA LYS A 127 -5.33 -9.84 2.11
C LYS A 127 -4.44 -10.99 1.62
N ALA A 128 -3.36 -10.68 0.89
CA ALA A 128 -2.39 -11.67 0.42
C ALA A 128 -1.68 -12.32 1.61
N LEU A 129 -1.19 -11.52 2.57
CA LEU A 129 -0.57 -12.01 3.80
C LEU A 129 -1.49 -12.96 4.58
N MET A 130 -2.74 -12.58 4.78
CA MET A 130 -3.71 -13.44 5.46
C MET A 130 -4.01 -14.73 4.68
N ALA A 131 -3.98 -14.70 3.34
CA ALA A 131 -4.15 -15.89 2.52
C ALA A 131 -2.94 -16.82 2.62
N GLU A 132 -1.73 -16.27 2.62
CA GLU A 132 -0.48 -17.02 2.82
C GLU A 132 -0.43 -17.66 4.20
N VAL A 133 -0.80 -16.92 5.26
CA VAL A 133 -0.92 -17.44 6.62
C VAL A 133 -1.91 -18.62 6.69
N LYS A 134 -3.06 -18.51 6.03
CA LYS A 134 -4.02 -19.62 5.97
C LYS A 134 -3.47 -20.85 5.27
N LYS A 135 -2.76 -20.66 4.15
CA LYS A 135 -2.11 -21.76 3.41
C LYS A 135 -0.98 -22.42 4.23
N GLY A 136 -0.25 -21.63 5.01
CA GLY A 136 0.85 -22.08 5.86
C GLY A 136 0.42 -22.67 7.21
N GLY A 137 -0.88 -22.93 7.41
CA GLY A 137 -1.36 -23.55 8.65
C GLY A 137 -1.43 -22.61 9.86
N GLY A 138 -1.45 -21.30 9.63
CA GLY A 138 -1.54 -20.29 10.70
C GLY A 138 -0.38 -19.29 10.71
N GLU A 139 0.66 -19.54 9.93
CA GLU A 139 1.82 -18.66 9.76
C GLU A 139 2.30 -18.66 8.31
N ALA A 140 2.98 -17.58 7.92
CA ALA A 140 3.67 -17.47 6.64
C ALA A 140 5.06 -16.88 6.86
N GLN A 141 6.03 -17.36 6.11
CA GLN A 141 7.38 -16.83 6.14
C GLN A 141 7.65 -15.99 4.90
N LEU A 142 8.06 -14.76 5.10
CA LEU A 142 8.44 -13.84 4.04
C LEU A 142 9.96 -13.65 4.07
N LYS A 143 10.62 -13.85 2.94
CA LYS A 143 12.04 -13.57 2.83
C LYS A 143 12.25 -12.06 2.69
N THR A 144 13.03 -11.48 3.59
CA THR A 144 13.36 -10.05 3.56
C THR A 144 14.48 -9.75 2.55
N VAL A 145 14.68 -8.48 2.23
CA VAL A 145 15.81 -8.01 1.40
C VAL A 145 17.16 -8.28 2.10
N GLU A 146 17.17 -8.30 3.42
CA GLU A 146 18.33 -8.67 4.23
C GLU A 146 18.71 -10.15 4.05
N GLY A 147 17.74 -11.02 3.79
CA GLY A 147 17.92 -12.45 3.55
C GLY A 147 17.31 -13.36 4.61
N GLU A 148 17.12 -12.89 5.82
CA GLU A 148 16.48 -13.65 6.90
C GLU A 148 14.95 -13.61 6.77
N PRO A 149 14.24 -14.68 7.18
CA PRO A 149 12.79 -14.74 7.09
C PRO A 149 12.12 -13.91 8.18
N LEU A 150 10.96 -13.36 7.82
CA LEU A 150 10.00 -12.70 8.69
C LEU A 150 8.76 -13.58 8.81
N THR A 151 8.33 -13.89 10.02
CA THR A 151 7.13 -14.72 10.24
C THR A 151 5.91 -13.81 10.35
N VAL A 152 4.93 -14.07 9.52
CA VAL A 152 3.65 -13.35 9.54
C VAL A 152 2.57 -14.30 10.08
N THR A 153 1.79 -13.80 11.03
CA THR A 153 0.62 -14.50 11.57
C THR A 153 -0.62 -13.60 11.48
N SER A 154 -1.80 -14.18 11.58
CA SER A 154 -3.04 -13.41 11.60
C SER A 154 -4.00 -13.91 12.66
N LYS A 155 -4.67 -12.97 13.34
CA LYS A 155 -5.75 -13.26 14.28
C LYS A 155 -6.94 -12.37 13.97
N GLY A 156 -8.01 -12.99 13.46
CA GLY A 156 -9.14 -12.26 12.92
C GLY A 156 -8.72 -11.41 11.71
N LYS A 157 -8.90 -10.09 11.78
CA LYS A 157 -8.52 -9.14 10.74
C LYS A 157 -7.15 -8.46 10.98
N LYS A 158 -6.48 -8.81 12.07
CA LYS A 158 -5.19 -8.23 12.42
C LYS A 158 -4.06 -9.10 11.90
N VAL A 159 -3.02 -8.46 11.38
CA VAL A 159 -1.78 -9.08 10.94
C VAL A 159 -0.69 -8.76 11.96
N TYR A 160 0.08 -9.75 12.29
CA TYR A 160 1.22 -9.67 13.21
C TYR A 160 2.47 -10.11 12.47
N VAL A 161 3.56 -9.47 12.76
CA VAL A 161 4.85 -9.77 12.17
C VAL A 161 5.83 -10.07 13.31
N THR A 162 6.46 -11.23 13.24
CA THR A 162 7.40 -11.71 14.26
C THR A 162 8.79 -11.81 13.65
N ASP A 163 9.77 -11.26 14.33
CA ASP A 163 11.18 -11.30 13.92
C ASP A 163 11.89 -12.59 14.35
N ALA A 164 13.15 -12.74 13.93
CA ALA A 164 13.98 -13.90 14.25
C ALA A 164 14.24 -14.06 15.76
N LYS A 165 14.13 -12.97 16.54
CA LYS A 165 14.28 -12.99 18.00
C LYS A 165 12.98 -13.29 18.75
N GLY A 166 11.86 -13.49 18.02
CA GLY A 166 10.55 -13.78 18.60
C GLY A 166 9.80 -12.52 19.03
N SER A 167 10.29 -11.32 18.73
CA SER A 167 9.55 -10.08 18.99
C SER A 167 8.44 -9.90 17.97
N THR A 168 7.23 -9.59 18.45
CA THR A 168 6.06 -9.46 17.59
C THR A 168 5.60 -8.01 17.49
N ALA A 169 5.43 -7.52 16.27
CA ALA A 169 4.83 -6.24 15.97
C ALA A 169 3.45 -6.42 15.35
N THR A 170 2.53 -5.53 15.66
CA THR A 170 1.18 -5.51 15.08
C THR A 170 1.10 -4.51 13.94
N VAL A 171 0.50 -4.90 12.83
CA VAL A 171 0.17 -4.00 11.74
C VAL A 171 -1.02 -3.11 12.17
N THR A 172 -0.77 -1.81 12.30
CA THR A 172 -1.76 -0.82 12.74
C THR A 172 -2.50 -0.18 11.57
N VAL A 173 -1.78 0.12 10.49
CA VAL A 173 -2.33 0.60 9.21
C VAL A 173 -1.79 -0.29 8.10
N ALA A 174 -2.67 -0.91 7.35
CA ALA A 174 -2.30 -1.83 6.28
C ALA A 174 -2.65 -1.25 4.91
N ASN A 175 -2.00 -1.77 3.87
CA ASN A 175 -2.31 -1.46 2.47
C ASN A 175 -2.18 0.03 2.11
N VAL A 176 -1.16 0.70 2.62
CA VAL A 176 -0.81 2.05 2.18
C VAL A 176 -0.06 1.92 0.85
N MET A 177 -0.82 2.01 -0.25
CA MET A 177 -0.28 1.80 -1.61
C MET A 177 0.60 2.96 -2.02
N GLN A 178 1.70 2.64 -2.71
CA GLN A 178 2.69 3.56 -3.24
C GLN A 178 2.99 3.22 -4.70
N SER A 179 3.63 4.13 -5.44
CA SER A 179 3.99 3.89 -6.85
C SER A 179 4.99 2.72 -7.00
N ASN A 180 5.84 2.50 -6.03
CA ASN A 180 6.86 1.46 -6.04
C ASN A 180 6.66 0.37 -4.97
N GLY A 181 5.45 0.25 -4.37
CA GLY A 181 5.16 -0.81 -3.43
C GLY A 181 4.01 -0.55 -2.47
N VAL A 182 4.07 -1.15 -1.31
CA VAL A 182 3.06 -1.01 -0.25
C VAL A 182 3.73 -0.85 1.11
N ILE A 183 3.17 0.01 1.94
CA ILE A 183 3.59 0.19 3.33
C ILE A 183 2.57 -0.45 4.27
N HIS A 184 3.07 -1.15 5.26
CA HIS A 184 2.34 -1.60 6.44
C HIS A 184 2.94 -0.95 7.68
N VAL A 185 2.17 -0.10 8.34
CA VAL A 185 2.62 0.57 9.57
C VAL A 185 2.55 -0.41 10.72
N ILE A 186 3.66 -0.53 11.45
CA ILE A 186 3.79 -1.43 12.59
C ILE A 186 4.14 -0.69 13.89
N ASN A 187 3.75 -1.27 15.02
CA ASN A 187 3.95 -0.69 16.35
C ASN A 187 5.17 -1.24 17.10
N GLY A 188 6.05 -1.95 16.43
CA GLY A 188 7.30 -2.50 16.95
C GLY A 188 8.41 -2.43 15.91
N VAL A 189 9.66 -2.38 16.33
CA VAL A 189 10.84 -2.48 15.47
C VAL A 189 11.27 -3.94 15.42
N LEU A 190 11.45 -4.47 14.21
CA LEU A 190 11.88 -5.85 13.98
C LEU A 190 13.41 -5.92 13.98
N GLN A 191 13.96 -6.98 14.53
CA GLN A 191 15.39 -7.17 14.62
C GLN A 191 15.79 -8.53 14.04
N PRO A 192 16.79 -8.56 13.14
CA PRO A 192 17.36 -9.80 12.61
C PRO A 192 18.23 -10.51 13.64
#